data_cbc5be3d7a92a6c3d70c125787c2a30b
#
_entry.id   cbc5be3d7a92a6c3d70c125787c2a30b
#
_cell.length_a   1.000
_cell.length_b   1.000
_cell.length_c   1.000
_cell.angle_alpha   90.00
_cell.angle_beta   90.00
_cell.angle_gamma   90.00
#
_symmetry.space_group_name_H-M   'P 1'
#
loop_
_entity.id
_entity.type
_entity.pdbx_description
1 polymer ?
#
loop_
_entity_poly.entity_id
_entity_poly.type
_entity_poly.pdbx_seq_one_letter_code
_entity_poly.pdbx_strand_id
1 'polypeptide(L)'
;MSVYENLDFYARIKGVKNELIDQLVQAIIEEMSLQEYRNKIAGRLSGGNKRKLSVAISLLSSPQIILLDEPSTGMDPEARRFMWSIIHKTSQKGKNSSVVMTTHSMDEAETLCRRMGIMVNGEFVCLGKASQIKDKYGYGYEIDLRVKPLSLKQEGSIIKLLNTQNKSFESENVININTSKIYTKKFENNNVIYKSNTKLNKENILDVLKYLNKLNLCNELKVDRLGKKIIRDIEINGYISLNTLLNWIFFIKNALKFISYAQEYFEEIILSEYIENNFLFKLKKGQNTKSIGFFFGLFEKYKEKCFIAEYSIQPTSLEQIFNKFAEEQVSVQNKKIQNPNINVKRNDIIVDEDLFQQILY
;
A
#
# COMPACT_ATOMS: atom_id res chain seq x y z
N MET A 1 -14.28 43.51 -6.75
CA MET A 1 -15.60 43.14 -6.21
C MET A 1 -15.40 42.41 -4.91
N SER A 2 -16.22 42.72 -3.89
CA SER A 2 -16.27 41.97 -2.65
C SER A 2 -16.94 40.60 -2.85
N VAL A 3 -16.95 39.75 -1.81
CA VAL A 3 -17.67 38.48 -1.84
C VAL A 3 -19.16 38.68 -2.14
N TYR A 4 -19.80 39.64 -1.46
CA TYR A 4 -21.21 39.97 -1.68
C TYR A 4 -21.46 40.44 -3.10
N GLU A 5 -20.68 41.41 -3.60
CA GLU A 5 -20.82 41.94 -4.97
C GLU A 5 -20.62 40.89 -6.05
N ASN A 6 -19.70 39.93 -5.84
CA ASN A 6 -19.54 38.79 -6.75
C ASN A 6 -20.82 37.93 -6.81
N LEU A 7 -21.35 37.57 -5.65
CA LEU A 7 -22.55 36.73 -5.58
C LEU A 7 -23.77 37.45 -6.14
N ASP A 8 -23.96 38.75 -5.83
CA ASP A 8 -25.04 39.56 -6.39
C ASP A 8 -24.95 39.63 -7.93
N PHE A 9 -23.73 39.93 -8.44
CA PHE A 9 -23.49 39.99 -9.88
C PHE A 9 -23.83 38.68 -10.60
N TYR A 10 -23.31 37.54 -10.07
CA TYR A 10 -23.62 36.23 -10.68
C TYR A 10 -25.06 35.80 -10.50
N ALA A 11 -25.74 36.20 -9.42
CA ALA A 11 -27.17 35.92 -9.23
C ALA A 11 -28.02 36.62 -10.31
N ARG A 12 -27.67 37.89 -10.65
CA ARG A 12 -28.32 38.63 -11.75
C ARG A 12 -28.07 37.99 -13.11
N ILE A 13 -26.83 37.60 -13.42
CA ILE A 13 -26.50 36.91 -14.66
C ILE A 13 -27.27 35.59 -14.80
N LYS A 14 -27.42 34.85 -13.71
CA LYS A 14 -28.14 33.57 -13.70
C LYS A 14 -29.67 33.73 -13.69
N GLY A 15 -30.19 34.95 -13.81
CA GLY A 15 -31.61 35.23 -13.94
C GLY A 15 -32.42 35.12 -12.64
N VAL A 16 -31.79 35.27 -11.49
CA VAL A 16 -32.49 35.35 -10.20
C VAL A 16 -33.30 36.65 -10.15
N LYS A 17 -34.55 36.56 -9.71
CA LYS A 17 -35.41 37.77 -9.58
C LYS A 17 -34.82 38.77 -8.59
N ASN A 18 -34.80 40.05 -8.94
CA ASN A 18 -34.15 41.11 -8.14
C ASN A 18 -34.61 41.12 -6.67
N GLU A 19 -35.90 40.86 -6.42
CA GLU A 19 -36.50 40.82 -5.08
C GLU A 19 -35.91 39.71 -4.18
N LEU A 20 -35.37 38.64 -4.78
CA LEU A 20 -34.87 37.46 -4.07
C LEU A 20 -33.33 37.44 -3.94
N ILE A 21 -32.65 38.33 -4.65
CA ILE A 21 -31.16 38.28 -4.73
C ILE A 21 -30.53 38.45 -3.37
N ASP A 22 -30.92 39.49 -2.61
CA ASP A 22 -30.30 39.79 -1.33
C ASP A 22 -30.49 38.63 -0.32
N GLN A 23 -31.71 38.09 -0.23
CA GLN A 23 -32.01 36.93 0.61
C GLN A 23 -31.20 35.70 0.21
N LEU A 24 -31.11 35.42 -1.10
CA LEU A 24 -30.35 34.28 -1.62
C LEU A 24 -28.84 34.42 -1.36
N VAL A 25 -28.29 35.61 -1.64
CA VAL A 25 -26.87 35.89 -1.42
C VAL A 25 -26.49 35.78 0.04
N GLN A 26 -27.35 36.31 0.94
CA GLN A 26 -27.13 36.21 2.37
C GLN A 26 -27.16 34.74 2.83
N ALA A 27 -28.15 33.97 2.41
CA ALA A 27 -28.23 32.54 2.74
C ALA A 27 -27.02 31.73 2.27
N ILE A 28 -26.52 31.99 1.05
CA ILE A 28 -25.35 31.32 0.52
C ILE A 28 -24.06 31.72 1.27
N ILE A 29 -23.90 33.01 1.63
CA ILE A 29 -22.78 33.48 2.43
C ILE A 29 -22.74 32.74 3.79
N GLU A 30 -23.91 32.57 4.42
CA GLU A 30 -24.05 31.82 5.67
C GLU A 30 -23.73 30.34 5.48
N GLU A 31 -24.32 29.70 4.45
CA GLU A 31 -24.10 28.27 4.17
C GLU A 31 -22.62 27.96 3.88
N MET A 32 -21.89 28.89 3.26
CA MET A 32 -20.46 28.77 2.95
C MET A 32 -19.53 29.21 4.09
N SER A 33 -20.07 29.71 5.22
CA SER A 33 -19.30 30.29 6.31
C SER A 33 -18.35 31.41 5.82
N LEU A 34 -18.90 32.36 5.04
CA LEU A 34 -18.19 33.50 4.48
C LEU A 34 -18.62 34.85 5.06
N GLN A 35 -19.37 34.86 6.18
CA GLN A 35 -19.96 36.08 6.79
C GLN A 35 -18.90 37.13 7.12
N GLU A 36 -17.78 36.71 7.73
CA GLU A 36 -16.66 37.58 8.08
C GLU A 36 -15.99 38.20 6.85
N TYR A 37 -16.13 37.57 5.70
CA TYR A 37 -15.49 37.99 4.45
C TYR A 37 -16.45 38.70 3.49
N ARG A 38 -17.72 38.94 3.88
CA ARG A 38 -18.78 39.52 3.03
C ARG A 38 -18.31 40.73 2.23
N ASN A 39 -17.67 41.68 2.93
CA ASN A 39 -17.21 42.94 2.33
C ASN A 39 -15.75 42.89 1.86
N LYS A 40 -15.06 41.76 2.03
CA LYS A 40 -13.66 41.62 1.62
C LYS A 40 -13.57 41.38 0.12
N ILE A 41 -12.60 42.02 -0.54
CA ILE A 41 -12.32 41.84 -1.98
C ILE A 41 -11.96 40.38 -2.23
N ALA A 42 -12.66 39.73 -3.19
CA ALA A 42 -12.49 38.32 -3.50
C ALA A 42 -11.04 37.94 -3.86
N GLY A 43 -10.30 38.83 -4.55
CA GLY A 43 -8.89 38.63 -4.87
C GLY A 43 -7.97 38.50 -3.64
N ARG A 44 -8.38 39.07 -2.48
CA ARG A 44 -7.62 39.07 -1.21
C ARG A 44 -8.04 37.95 -0.25
N LEU A 45 -8.91 37.03 -0.66
CA LEU A 45 -9.27 35.84 0.11
C LEU A 45 -8.13 34.80 0.08
N SER A 46 -8.09 33.96 1.13
CA SER A 46 -7.29 32.76 1.10
C SER A 46 -7.71 31.79 -0.02
N GLY A 47 -6.85 30.87 -0.42
CA GLY A 47 -7.16 29.87 -1.46
C GLY A 47 -8.43 29.10 -1.14
N GLY A 48 -8.60 28.63 0.09
CA GLY A 48 -9.79 27.91 0.54
C GLY A 48 -11.06 28.74 0.48
N ASN A 49 -11.02 30.04 0.89
CA ASN A 49 -12.18 30.93 0.82
C ASN A 49 -12.51 31.34 -0.64
N LYS A 50 -11.52 31.42 -1.53
CA LYS A 50 -11.78 31.59 -2.97
C LYS A 50 -12.50 30.39 -3.55
N ARG A 51 -12.11 29.15 -3.16
CA ARG A 51 -12.81 27.91 -3.56
C ARG A 51 -14.24 27.89 -3.03
N LYS A 52 -14.46 28.24 -1.75
CA LYS A 52 -15.82 28.38 -1.17
C LYS A 52 -16.66 29.36 -1.99
N LEU A 53 -16.12 30.52 -2.35
CA LEU A 53 -16.82 31.49 -3.18
C LEU A 53 -17.15 30.96 -4.58
N SER A 54 -16.21 30.25 -5.23
CA SER A 54 -16.44 29.63 -6.55
C SER A 54 -17.58 28.60 -6.49
N VAL A 55 -17.58 27.72 -5.47
CA VAL A 55 -18.69 26.75 -5.27
C VAL A 55 -19.98 27.48 -4.95
N ALA A 56 -19.96 28.52 -4.11
CA ALA A 56 -21.13 29.38 -3.83
C ALA A 56 -21.75 29.91 -5.12
N ILE A 57 -20.92 30.45 -6.02
CA ILE A 57 -21.37 30.95 -7.33
C ILE A 57 -22.00 29.83 -8.17
N SER A 58 -21.45 28.61 -8.13
CA SER A 58 -22.02 27.48 -8.88
C SER A 58 -23.41 27.07 -8.36
N LEU A 59 -23.66 27.22 -7.07
CA LEU A 59 -24.91 26.85 -6.40
C LEU A 59 -26.04 27.92 -6.52
N LEU A 60 -25.71 29.15 -6.92
CA LEU A 60 -26.69 30.19 -7.19
C LEU A 60 -27.75 29.67 -8.17
N SER A 61 -29.00 30.03 -7.94
CA SER A 61 -30.19 29.63 -8.75
C SER A 61 -30.53 28.13 -8.73
N SER A 62 -29.92 27.33 -7.87
CA SER A 62 -30.21 25.89 -7.72
C SER A 62 -30.25 25.13 -9.05
N PRO A 63 -29.15 25.09 -9.81
CA PRO A 63 -29.10 24.47 -11.14
C PRO A 63 -29.34 22.95 -11.06
N GLN A 64 -29.88 22.38 -12.15
CA GLN A 64 -30.12 20.93 -12.24
C GLN A 64 -28.83 20.14 -12.41
N ILE A 65 -27.81 20.73 -13.02
CA ILE A 65 -26.47 20.12 -13.24
C ILE A 65 -25.42 21.07 -12.69
N ILE A 66 -24.55 20.54 -11.84
CA ILE A 66 -23.44 21.25 -11.23
C ILE A 66 -22.16 20.53 -11.63
N LEU A 67 -21.23 21.26 -12.27
CA LEU A 67 -19.91 20.75 -12.64
C LEU A 67 -18.87 21.37 -11.72
N LEU A 68 -18.12 20.53 -11.03
CA LEU A 68 -17.05 20.93 -10.10
C LEU A 68 -15.73 20.33 -10.54
N ASP A 69 -14.75 21.18 -10.81
CA ASP A 69 -13.41 20.73 -11.15
C ASP A 69 -12.50 20.90 -9.94
N GLU A 70 -12.05 19.76 -9.38
CA GLU A 70 -11.13 19.70 -8.22
C GLU A 70 -11.59 20.61 -7.04
N PRO A 71 -12.83 20.50 -6.53
CA PRO A 71 -13.41 21.49 -5.64
C PRO A 71 -12.69 21.64 -4.29
N SER A 72 -12.02 20.61 -3.81
CA SER A 72 -11.34 20.59 -2.50
C SER A 72 -9.82 20.69 -2.57
N THR A 73 -9.25 20.84 -3.78
CA THR A 73 -7.80 20.90 -3.97
C THR A 73 -7.19 22.12 -3.31
N GLY A 74 -6.08 21.91 -2.55
CA GLY A 74 -5.36 22.98 -1.87
C GLY A 74 -6.05 23.52 -0.62
N MET A 75 -7.09 22.83 -0.12
CA MET A 75 -7.75 23.13 1.15
C MET A 75 -7.12 22.33 2.31
N ASP A 76 -7.10 22.93 3.48
CA ASP A 76 -6.80 22.22 4.73
C ASP A 76 -7.85 21.14 5.04
N PRO A 77 -7.56 20.13 5.88
CA PRO A 77 -8.47 19.03 6.13
C PRO A 77 -9.85 19.44 6.68
N GLU A 78 -9.92 20.50 7.49
CA GLU A 78 -11.16 21.00 8.06
C GLU A 78 -12.03 21.65 6.98
N ALA A 79 -11.46 22.57 6.19
CA ALA A 79 -12.14 23.22 5.09
C ALA A 79 -12.57 22.22 4.02
N ARG A 80 -11.78 21.16 3.77
CA ARG A 80 -12.13 20.06 2.86
C ARG A 80 -13.38 19.30 3.34
N ARG A 81 -13.43 18.89 4.60
CA ARG A 81 -14.61 18.22 5.19
C ARG A 81 -15.85 19.09 5.15
N PHE A 82 -15.68 20.38 5.40
CA PHE A 82 -16.76 21.35 5.27
C PHE A 82 -17.28 21.39 3.83
N MET A 83 -16.41 21.51 2.83
CA MET A 83 -16.77 21.50 1.41
C MET A 83 -17.52 20.21 1.03
N TRP A 84 -17.03 19.06 1.48
CA TRP A 84 -17.71 17.77 1.27
C TRP A 84 -19.14 17.78 1.84
N SER A 85 -19.33 18.36 3.03
CA SER A 85 -20.67 18.47 3.62
C SER A 85 -21.63 19.30 2.77
N ILE A 86 -21.14 20.37 2.15
CA ILE A 86 -21.93 21.22 1.25
C ILE A 86 -22.31 20.46 -0.03
N ILE A 87 -21.34 19.82 -0.69
CA ILE A 87 -21.57 19.04 -1.91
C ILE A 87 -22.58 17.90 -1.63
N HIS A 88 -22.41 17.19 -0.52
CA HIS A 88 -23.32 16.12 -0.10
C HIS A 88 -24.74 16.64 0.17
N LYS A 89 -24.90 17.74 0.92
CA LYS A 89 -26.20 18.37 1.14
C LYS A 89 -26.87 18.78 -0.18
N THR A 90 -26.11 19.33 -1.11
CA THR A 90 -26.60 19.75 -2.43
C THR A 90 -27.15 18.57 -3.22
N SER A 91 -26.46 17.42 -3.18
CA SER A 91 -26.88 16.21 -3.89
C SER A 91 -28.07 15.49 -3.25
N GLN A 92 -28.34 15.71 -1.94
CA GLN A 92 -29.40 15.00 -1.20
C GLN A 92 -30.69 15.81 -1.01
N LYS A 93 -30.68 17.13 -1.11
CA LYS A 93 -31.81 18.03 -0.73
C LYS A 93 -33.07 17.91 -1.61
N GLY A 94 -33.35 16.75 -2.22
CA GLY A 94 -34.61 16.50 -2.94
C GLY A 94 -34.88 17.42 -4.15
N LYS A 95 -33.90 18.25 -4.48
CA LYS A 95 -33.85 19.06 -5.67
C LYS A 95 -33.20 18.20 -6.74
N ASN A 96 -33.75 18.13 -7.91
CA ASN A 96 -33.31 17.39 -9.09
C ASN A 96 -31.91 17.82 -9.59
N SER A 97 -30.96 18.10 -8.66
CA SER A 97 -29.61 18.53 -8.99
C SER A 97 -28.64 17.35 -9.00
N SER A 98 -27.98 17.15 -10.12
CA SER A 98 -26.91 16.19 -10.29
C SER A 98 -25.55 16.90 -10.18
N VAL A 99 -24.66 16.39 -9.35
CA VAL A 99 -23.30 16.92 -9.24
C VAL A 99 -22.35 15.97 -9.97
N VAL A 100 -21.58 16.52 -10.91
CA VAL A 100 -20.47 15.84 -11.57
C VAL A 100 -19.19 16.56 -11.13
N MET A 101 -18.23 15.81 -10.60
CA MET A 101 -16.98 16.37 -10.11
C MET A 101 -15.78 15.60 -10.62
N THR A 102 -14.68 16.30 -10.80
CA THR A 102 -13.35 15.69 -10.99
C THR A 102 -12.60 15.76 -9.68
N THR A 103 -11.79 14.76 -9.38
CA THR A 103 -10.87 14.77 -8.24
C THR A 103 -9.74 13.77 -8.47
N HIS A 104 -8.57 14.05 -7.89
CA HIS A 104 -7.46 13.09 -7.75
C HIS A 104 -7.45 12.43 -6.37
N SER A 105 -8.35 12.81 -5.46
CA SER A 105 -8.50 12.20 -4.12
C SER A 105 -9.49 11.04 -4.18
N MET A 106 -8.99 9.83 -3.96
CA MET A 106 -9.84 8.63 -3.95
C MET A 106 -10.80 8.64 -2.76
N ASP A 107 -10.38 9.20 -1.61
CA ASP A 107 -11.24 9.36 -0.42
C ASP A 107 -12.43 10.29 -0.70
N GLU A 108 -12.19 11.39 -1.44
CA GLU A 108 -13.25 12.31 -1.86
C GLU A 108 -14.24 11.62 -2.78
N ALA A 109 -13.73 10.91 -3.80
CA ALA A 109 -14.55 10.16 -4.73
C ALA A 109 -15.40 9.08 -4.02
N GLU A 110 -14.79 8.32 -3.09
CA GLU A 110 -15.47 7.26 -2.35
C GLU A 110 -16.55 7.81 -1.40
N THR A 111 -16.27 8.97 -0.77
CA THR A 111 -17.17 9.57 0.22
C THR A 111 -18.37 10.27 -0.43
N LEU A 112 -18.16 10.96 -1.56
CA LEU A 112 -19.18 11.83 -2.15
C LEU A 112 -19.91 11.19 -3.33
N CYS A 113 -19.25 10.31 -4.08
CA CYS A 113 -19.79 9.84 -5.35
C CYS A 113 -20.52 8.51 -5.22
N ARG A 114 -21.77 8.45 -5.71
CA ARG A 114 -22.50 7.18 -5.87
C ARG A 114 -21.96 6.31 -6.99
N ARG A 115 -21.46 6.95 -8.05
CA ARG A 115 -20.80 6.32 -9.20
C ARG A 115 -19.57 7.13 -9.54
N MET A 116 -18.50 6.45 -9.90
CA MET A 116 -17.24 7.06 -10.29
C MET A 116 -16.67 6.38 -11.52
N GLY A 117 -15.89 7.12 -12.29
CA GLY A 117 -15.12 6.59 -13.40
C GLY A 117 -13.63 6.88 -13.17
N ILE A 118 -12.78 5.88 -13.38
CA ILE A 118 -11.33 6.05 -13.37
C ILE A 118 -10.89 6.33 -14.80
N MET A 119 -10.21 7.46 -14.98
CA MET A 119 -9.66 7.89 -16.26
C MET A 119 -8.13 7.81 -16.21
N VAL A 120 -7.51 7.18 -17.19
CA VAL A 120 -6.08 7.10 -17.33
C VAL A 120 -5.72 7.43 -18.79
N ASN A 121 -4.78 8.35 -19.01
CA ASN A 121 -4.37 8.82 -20.33
C ASN A 121 -5.54 9.29 -21.25
N GLY A 122 -6.56 9.92 -20.65
CA GLY A 122 -7.70 10.45 -21.40
C GLY A 122 -8.81 9.43 -21.72
N GLU A 123 -8.65 8.16 -21.31
CA GLU A 123 -9.64 7.11 -21.54
C GLU A 123 -10.25 6.61 -20.23
N PHE A 124 -11.56 6.32 -20.22
CA PHE A 124 -12.21 5.67 -19.10
C PHE A 124 -11.85 4.19 -19.06
N VAL A 125 -11.17 3.79 -17.98
CA VAL A 125 -10.79 2.38 -17.74
C VAL A 125 -11.91 1.61 -17.07
N CYS A 126 -12.63 2.26 -16.14
CA CYS A 126 -13.79 1.66 -15.48
C CYS A 126 -14.80 2.72 -15.08
N LEU A 127 -16.05 2.28 -14.89
CA LEU A 127 -17.19 3.09 -14.41
C LEU A 127 -18.06 2.23 -13.53
N GLY A 128 -18.40 2.70 -12.33
CA GLY A 128 -19.27 1.95 -11.42
C GLY A 128 -19.36 2.57 -10.02
N LYS A 129 -19.97 1.84 -9.09
CA LYS A 129 -19.91 2.15 -7.66
C LYS A 129 -18.54 1.75 -7.12
N ALA A 130 -18.08 2.41 -6.04
CA ALA A 130 -16.79 2.07 -5.39
C ALA A 130 -16.69 0.58 -5.06
N SER A 131 -17.74 -0.02 -4.48
CA SER A 131 -17.76 -1.44 -4.16
C SER A 131 -17.62 -2.34 -5.39
N GLN A 132 -18.32 -2.01 -6.49
CA GLN A 132 -18.24 -2.78 -7.74
C GLN A 132 -16.86 -2.70 -8.38
N ILE A 133 -16.22 -1.53 -8.32
CA ILE A 133 -14.87 -1.33 -8.82
C ILE A 133 -13.88 -2.13 -7.96
N LYS A 134 -14.01 -2.06 -6.62
CA LYS A 134 -13.18 -2.83 -5.69
C LYS A 134 -13.35 -4.34 -5.87
N ASP A 135 -14.58 -4.83 -6.07
CA ASP A 135 -14.84 -6.26 -6.26
C ASP A 135 -14.33 -6.78 -7.61
N LYS A 136 -14.42 -5.96 -8.67
CA LYS A 136 -14.03 -6.38 -10.02
C LYS A 136 -12.52 -6.23 -10.30
N TYR A 137 -11.90 -5.16 -9.82
CA TYR A 137 -10.53 -4.79 -10.16
C TYR A 137 -9.57 -4.82 -8.97
N GLY A 138 -10.11 -4.85 -7.74
CA GLY A 138 -9.32 -5.02 -6.53
C GLY A 138 -8.76 -6.43 -6.44
N TYR A 139 -7.59 -6.54 -5.83
CA TYR A 139 -6.97 -7.84 -5.61
C TYR A 139 -7.73 -8.70 -4.59
N GLY A 140 -8.41 -8.04 -3.65
CA GLY A 140 -9.18 -8.67 -2.58
C GLY A 140 -8.86 -8.08 -1.23
N TYR A 141 -7.94 -8.70 -0.47
CA TYR A 141 -7.45 -8.17 0.80
C TYR A 141 -5.95 -7.93 0.75
N GLU A 142 -5.50 -6.99 1.57
CA GLU A 142 -4.10 -6.82 1.90
C GLU A 142 -3.88 -7.14 3.37
N ILE A 143 -2.80 -7.84 3.65
CA ILE A 143 -2.35 -8.11 5.01
C ILE A 143 -0.97 -7.47 5.17
N ASP A 144 -0.90 -6.50 6.07
CA ASP A 144 0.37 -6.00 6.59
C ASP A 144 0.64 -6.71 7.91
N LEU A 145 1.78 -7.36 8.03
CA LEU A 145 2.14 -8.07 9.24
C LEU A 145 3.59 -7.81 9.65
N ARG A 146 3.78 -7.70 10.95
CA ARG A 146 5.09 -7.54 11.58
C ARG A 146 5.42 -8.76 12.42
N VAL A 147 6.57 -9.38 12.16
CA VAL A 147 7.08 -10.53 12.92
C VAL A 147 7.93 -10.05 14.10
N LYS A 148 7.76 -10.64 15.28
CA LYS A 148 8.61 -10.37 16.45
C LYS A 148 10.05 -10.83 16.18
N PRO A 149 11.08 -10.07 16.59
CA PRO A 149 12.46 -10.53 16.46
C PRO A 149 12.72 -11.76 17.34
N LEU A 150 13.78 -12.50 17.01
CA LEU A 150 14.25 -13.62 17.82
C LEU A 150 14.56 -13.15 19.25
N SER A 151 14.05 -13.89 20.24
CA SER A 151 14.46 -13.69 21.62
C SER A 151 15.89 -14.21 21.82
N LEU A 152 16.61 -13.64 22.80
CA LEU A 152 17.97 -14.07 23.15
C LEU A 152 18.04 -15.58 23.48
N LYS A 153 16.98 -16.15 24.09
CA LYS A 153 16.90 -17.58 24.36
C LYS A 153 16.82 -18.43 23.09
N GLN A 154 15.99 -18.02 22.13
CA GLN A 154 15.84 -18.71 20.84
C GLN A 154 17.12 -18.63 20.03
N GLU A 155 17.70 -17.43 19.92
CA GLU A 155 18.99 -17.20 19.25
C GLU A 155 20.08 -18.11 19.85
N GLY A 156 20.22 -18.12 21.19
CA GLY A 156 21.19 -18.96 21.88
C GLY A 156 20.98 -20.46 21.63
N SER A 157 19.73 -20.92 21.51
CA SER A 157 19.42 -22.33 21.19
C SER A 157 19.84 -22.67 19.76
N ILE A 158 19.58 -21.80 18.78
CA ILE A 158 19.97 -22.01 17.38
C ILE A 158 21.50 -22.00 17.25
N ILE A 159 22.20 -21.08 17.92
CA ILE A 159 23.66 -21.03 17.92
C ILE A 159 24.28 -22.30 18.53
N LYS A 160 23.69 -22.82 19.59
CA LYS A 160 24.11 -24.11 20.17
C LYS A 160 23.96 -25.27 19.18
N LEU A 161 22.84 -25.35 18.46
CA LEU A 161 22.60 -26.35 17.42
C LEU A 161 23.63 -26.23 16.29
N LEU A 162 23.90 -25.03 15.80
CA LEU A 162 24.92 -24.79 14.77
C LEU A 162 26.29 -25.28 15.21
N ASN A 163 26.69 -24.96 16.44
CA ASN A 163 27.99 -25.38 16.99
C ASN A 163 28.07 -26.91 17.20
N THR A 164 26.94 -27.57 17.51
CA THR A 164 26.87 -29.02 17.66
C THR A 164 26.96 -29.72 16.31
N GLN A 165 26.25 -29.26 15.30
CA GLN A 165 26.26 -29.84 13.95
C GLN A 165 27.61 -29.62 13.27
N ASN A 166 28.25 -28.47 13.47
CA ASN A 166 29.58 -28.20 12.93
C ASN A 166 30.60 -29.23 13.43
N LYS A 167 30.51 -29.69 14.67
CA LYS A 167 31.37 -30.75 15.23
C LYS A 167 31.14 -32.14 14.62
N SER A 168 29.90 -32.45 14.19
CA SER A 168 29.60 -33.77 13.61
C SER A 168 29.99 -33.93 12.14
N PHE A 169 30.15 -32.84 11.41
CA PHE A 169 30.58 -32.86 9.99
C PHE A 169 32.10 -33.00 9.80
N GLU A 170 32.91 -32.79 10.84
CA GLU A 170 34.38 -32.92 10.76
C GLU A 170 34.87 -34.36 10.57
N SER A 171 33.99 -35.36 10.74
CA SER A 171 34.37 -36.76 10.52
C SER A 171 34.35 -37.18 9.04
N GLU A 172 33.80 -36.36 8.11
CA GLU A 172 33.63 -36.80 6.73
C GLU A 172 34.29 -35.93 5.63
N ASN A 173 34.67 -34.66 5.86
CA ASN A 173 35.32 -33.86 4.81
C ASN A 173 36.17 -32.71 5.38
N VAL A 174 37.45 -32.81 5.26
CA VAL A 174 38.43 -31.71 5.44
C VAL A 174 38.28 -30.76 4.25
N ILE A 175 37.59 -29.64 4.39
CA ILE A 175 37.63 -28.56 3.42
C ILE A 175 38.61 -27.51 3.93
N ASN A 176 39.77 -27.44 3.28
CA ASN A 176 40.77 -26.38 3.46
C ASN A 176 40.17 -25.02 3.07
N ILE A 177 39.82 -24.20 4.05
CA ILE A 177 39.40 -22.82 3.83
C ILE A 177 40.62 -21.93 4.04
N ASN A 178 41.32 -21.62 2.95
CA ASN A 178 42.34 -20.57 2.93
C ASN A 178 41.64 -19.21 3.03
N THR A 179 41.67 -18.62 4.21
CA THR A 179 41.10 -17.32 4.51
C THR A 179 42.12 -16.22 4.33
N SER A 180 41.86 -15.32 3.39
CA SER A 180 42.40 -13.97 3.43
C SER A 180 41.70 -13.16 4.51
N LYS A 181 42.41 -12.83 5.56
CA LYS A 181 42.27 -11.80 6.60
C LYS A 181 40.97 -10.97 6.61
N ILE A 182 40.00 -11.40 7.40
CA ILE A 182 39.08 -10.48 8.12
C ILE A 182 38.67 -11.14 9.44
N TYR A 183 39.12 -10.61 10.53
CA TYR A 183 38.85 -10.80 11.95
C TYR A 183 37.84 -11.89 12.36
N THR A 184 38.29 -13.12 12.41
CA THR A 184 37.78 -14.13 13.32
C THR A 184 38.81 -14.35 14.40
N LYS A 185 38.50 -14.03 15.64
CA LYS A 185 39.39 -14.36 16.77
C LYS A 185 39.46 -15.89 16.90
N LYS A 186 40.73 -16.37 16.76
CA LYS A 186 41.25 -17.69 17.12
C LYS A 186 40.51 -18.92 16.56
N PHE A 187 41.05 -19.41 15.49
CA PHE A 187 40.99 -20.81 15.12
C PHE A 187 41.97 -21.59 16.06
N GLU A 188 41.43 -22.26 17.03
CA GLU A 188 42.10 -23.40 17.63
C GLU A 188 41.39 -24.64 17.09
N ASN A 189 42.07 -25.42 16.28
CA ASN A 189 41.62 -26.69 15.71
C ASN A 189 40.34 -26.59 14.85
N ASN A 190 40.39 -26.06 13.65
CA ASN A 190 39.39 -26.08 12.57
C ASN A 190 37.87 -25.95 12.93
N ASN A 191 37.55 -25.66 14.18
CA ASN A 191 36.18 -25.54 14.68
C ASN A 191 35.71 -24.07 14.68
N VAL A 192 34.84 -23.70 13.77
CA VAL A 192 34.20 -22.37 13.78
C VAL A 192 33.18 -22.30 14.92
N ILE A 193 33.47 -21.52 15.96
CA ILE A 193 32.52 -21.28 17.04
C ILE A 193 31.63 -20.09 16.62
N TYR A 194 30.38 -20.36 16.34
CA TYR A 194 29.39 -19.34 16.03
C TYR A 194 28.97 -18.57 17.28
N LYS A 195 28.90 -17.23 17.18
CA LYS A 195 28.36 -16.29 18.17
C LYS A 195 27.44 -15.31 17.45
N SER A 196 26.52 -14.65 18.19
CA SER A 196 25.60 -13.65 17.62
C SER A 196 26.25 -12.64 16.67
N ASN A 197 27.43 -12.16 17.02
CA ASN A 197 28.19 -11.16 16.27
C ASN A 197 29.19 -11.77 15.26
N THR A 198 29.11 -13.07 14.98
CA THR A 198 29.97 -13.70 13.97
C THR A 198 29.69 -13.07 12.62
N LYS A 199 30.74 -12.56 11.97
CA LYS A 199 30.66 -11.95 10.64
C LYS A 199 30.63 -13.03 9.57
N LEU A 200 29.62 -12.99 8.71
CA LEU A 200 29.40 -13.96 7.64
C LEU A 200 29.60 -13.28 6.30
N ASN A 201 30.46 -13.82 5.45
CA ASN A 201 30.55 -13.48 4.04
C ASN A 201 29.55 -14.34 3.23
N LYS A 202 29.52 -14.17 1.92
CA LYS A 202 28.60 -14.88 1.03
C LYS A 202 28.75 -16.41 1.09
N GLU A 203 29.98 -16.91 1.22
CA GLU A 203 30.28 -18.35 1.31
C GLU A 203 29.83 -18.94 2.64
N ASN A 204 30.15 -18.27 3.75
CA ASN A 204 29.77 -18.71 5.09
C ASN A 204 28.25 -18.70 5.33
N ILE A 205 27.50 -17.85 4.63
CA ILE A 205 26.05 -17.85 4.66
C ILE A 205 25.49 -19.15 4.09
N LEU A 206 26.04 -19.63 2.98
CA LEU A 206 25.61 -20.90 2.38
C LEU A 206 25.86 -22.07 3.33
N ASP A 207 26.96 -22.07 4.05
CA ASP A 207 27.26 -23.10 5.05
C ASP A 207 26.25 -23.06 6.22
N VAL A 208 25.96 -21.88 6.75
CA VAL A 208 24.94 -21.72 7.81
C VAL A 208 23.56 -22.19 7.34
N LEU A 209 23.14 -21.87 6.12
CA LEU A 209 21.88 -22.33 5.56
C LEU A 209 21.85 -23.86 5.36
N LYS A 210 22.97 -24.46 4.97
CA LYS A 210 23.16 -25.91 4.87
C LYS A 210 23.01 -26.58 6.23
N TYR A 211 23.71 -26.08 7.26
CA TYR A 211 23.60 -26.60 8.63
C TYR A 211 22.21 -26.48 9.22
N LEU A 212 21.44 -25.46 8.83
CA LEU A 212 20.05 -25.27 9.28
C LEU A 212 19.04 -26.06 8.43
N ASN A 213 19.46 -26.86 7.46
CA ASN A 213 18.59 -27.52 6.47
C ASN A 213 17.66 -26.53 5.75
N LYS A 214 18.19 -25.35 5.38
CA LYS A 214 17.45 -24.26 4.74
C LYS A 214 18.07 -23.85 3.40
N LEU A 215 18.64 -24.80 2.67
CA LEU A 215 19.26 -24.56 1.34
C LEU A 215 18.27 -24.02 0.31
N ASN A 216 16.99 -24.34 0.44
CA ASN A 216 15.92 -23.77 -0.38
C ASN A 216 15.86 -22.23 -0.31
N LEU A 217 16.24 -21.64 0.83
CA LEU A 217 16.33 -20.17 0.98
C LEU A 217 17.50 -19.54 0.19
N CYS A 218 18.44 -20.33 -0.33
CA CYS A 218 19.53 -19.80 -1.17
C CYS A 218 19.00 -19.11 -2.43
N ASN A 219 17.88 -19.58 -3.00
CA ASN A 219 17.25 -18.97 -4.15
C ASN A 219 16.62 -17.62 -3.83
N GLU A 220 16.29 -17.38 -2.56
CA GLU A 220 15.73 -16.12 -2.05
C GLU A 220 16.82 -15.07 -1.75
N LEU A 221 18.09 -15.51 -1.65
CA LEU A 221 19.25 -14.63 -1.56
C LEU A 221 19.61 -14.06 -2.94
N LYS A 222 18.64 -13.54 -3.70
CA LYS A 222 18.86 -12.84 -4.96
C LYS A 222 18.50 -11.36 -4.81
N VAL A 223 19.14 -10.52 -5.62
CA VAL A 223 18.98 -9.05 -5.57
C VAL A 223 17.51 -8.62 -5.70
N ASP A 224 16.71 -9.39 -6.41
CA ASP A 224 15.30 -9.05 -6.71
C ASP A 224 14.28 -9.73 -5.79
N ARG A 225 14.74 -10.48 -4.78
CA ARG A 225 13.89 -11.29 -3.89
C ARG A 225 14.04 -10.90 -2.41
N LEU A 226 13.52 -11.73 -1.54
CA LEU A 226 13.50 -11.56 -0.08
C LEU A 226 14.88 -11.27 0.56
N GLY A 227 15.96 -11.72 -0.06
CA GLY A 227 17.34 -11.48 0.39
C GLY A 227 17.97 -10.16 -0.05
N LYS A 228 17.26 -9.29 -0.76
CA LYS A 228 17.80 -8.05 -1.33
C LYS A 228 18.60 -7.21 -0.33
N LYS A 229 18.08 -7.03 0.89
CA LYS A 229 18.78 -6.26 1.93
C LYS A 229 20.07 -6.96 2.39
N ILE A 230 20.02 -8.27 2.61
CA ILE A 230 21.17 -9.07 3.03
C ILE A 230 22.30 -8.99 2.00
N ILE A 231 21.96 -9.16 0.72
CA ILE A 231 22.95 -9.06 -0.37
C ILE A 231 23.52 -7.66 -0.45
N ARG A 232 22.69 -6.64 -0.37
CA ARG A 232 23.13 -5.25 -0.39
C ARG A 232 24.07 -4.94 0.79
N ASP A 233 23.74 -5.41 1.99
CA ASP A 233 24.60 -5.22 3.17
C ASP A 233 25.95 -5.94 3.00
N ILE A 234 25.96 -7.12 2.36
CA ILE A 234 27.20 -7.85 2.04
C ILE A 234 28.01 -7.08 0.97
N GLU A 235 27.38 -6.56 -0.07
CA GLU A 235 28.03 -5.78 -1.12
C GLU A 235 28.67 -4.50 -0.58
N ILE A 236 28.00 -3.82 0.35
CA ILE A 236 28.47 -2.55 0.94
C ILE A 236 29.53 -2.81 2.02
N ASN A 237 29.28 -3.74 2.93
CA ASN A 237 30.09 -3.93 4.14
C ASN A 237 31.03 -5.14 4.05
N GLY A 238 30.89 -5.99 3.03
CA GLY A 238 31.61 -7.24 2.86
C GLY A 238 31.13 -8.41 3.74
N TYR A 239 30.23 -8.16 4.70
CA TYR A 239 29.70 -9.17 5.62
C TYR A 239 28.39 -8.75 6.24
N ILE A 240 27.67 -9.72 6.83
CA ILE A 240 26.54 -9.50 7.76
C ILE A 240 26.82 -10.22 9.10
N SER A 241 26.09 -9.87 10.15
CA SER A 241 26.15 -10.62 11.41
C SER A 241 25.29 -11.89 11.33
N LEU A 242 25.71 -12.94 12.06
CA LEU A 242 24.92 -14.16 12.18
C LEU A 242 23.51 -13.86 12.69
N ASN A 243 23.37 -12.97 13.67
CA ASN A 243 22.08 -12.53 14.20
C ASN A 243 21.17 -11.97 13.09
N THR A 244 21.69 -11.12 12.20
CA THR A 244 20.92 -10.58 11.07
C THR A 244 20.40 -11.69 10.16
N LEU A 245 21.24 -12.69 9.85
CA LEU A 245 20.83 -13.83 9.03
C LEU A 245 19.76 -14.69 9.73
N LEU A 246 19.95 -14.99 11.02
CA LEU A 246 18.99 -15.79 11.80
C LEU A 246 17.64 -15.11 11.93
N ASN A 247 17.63 -13.80 12.20
CA ASN A 247 16.38 -13.01 12.22
C ASN A 247 15.71 -13.03 10.85
N TRP A 248 16.42 -12.86 9.76
CA TRP A 248 15.87 -12.92 8.41
C TRP A 248 15.18 -14.26 8.12
N ILE A 249 15.85 -15.39 8.41
CA ILE A 249 15.27 -16.73 8.26
C ILE A 249 14.02 -16.88 9.12
N PHE A 250 14.08 -16.41 10.36
CA PHE A 250 12.98 -16.49 11.31
C PHE A 250 11.77 -15.68 10.86
N PHE A 251 11.98 -14.47 10.35
CA PHE A 251 10.92 -13.59 9.87
C PHE A 251 10.18 -14.22 8.69
N ILE A 252 10.90 -14.64 7.66
CA ILE A 252 10.31 -15.27 6.47
C ILE A 252 9.52 -16.52 6.86
N LYS A 253 10.13 -17.43 7.63
CA LYS A 253 9.46 -18.67 8.04
C LYS A 253 8.15 -18.40 8.78
N ASN A 254 8.14 -17.47 9.73
CA ASN A 254 6.94 -17.20 10.53
C ASN A 254 5.89 -16.41 9.77
N ALA A 255 6.28 -15.47 8.89
CA ALA A 255 5.36 -14.75 8.03
C ALA A 255 4.64 -15.71 7.06
N LEU A 256 5.38 -16.56 6.36
CA LEU A 256 4.80 -17.53 5.43
C LEU A 256 3.93 -18.58 6.15
N LYS A 257 4.37 -19.07 7.31
CA LYS A 257 3.56 -19.96 8.14
C LYS A 257 2.26 -19.29 8.60
N PHE A 258 2.28 -18.02 8.95
CA PHE A 258 1.07 -17.30 9.36
C PHE A 258 0.08 -17.20 8.20
N ILE A 259 0.56 -16.83 7.03
CA ILE A 259 -0.27 -16.71 5.83
C ILE A 259 -0.79 -18.08 5.34
N SER A 260 -0.03 -19.17 5.49
CA SER A 260 -0.45 -20.51 5.06
C SER A 260 -1.75 -20.99 5.74
N TYR A 261 -2.07 -20.49 6.94
CA TYR A 261 -3.36 -20.78 7.60
C TYR A 261 -4.57 -20.18 6.86
N ALA A 262 -4.35 -19.20 6.00
CA ALA A 262 -5.41 -18.60 5.18
C ALA A 262 -5.40 -19.08 3.72
N GLN A 263 -4.42 -19.87 3.31
CA GLN A 263 -4.19 -20.26 1.91
C GLN A 263 -5.40 -20.91 1.24
N GLU A 264 -6.13 -21.76 1.95
CA GLU A 264 -7.31 -22.47 1.41
C GLU A 264 -8.50 -21.55 1.10
N TYR A 265 -8.51 -20.31 1.64
CA TYR A 265 -9.61 -19.36 1.49
C TYR A 265 -9.38 -18.35 0.37
N PHE A 266 -8.22 -18.36 -0.25
CA PHE A 266 -7.85 -17.43 -1.30
C PHE A 266 -7.42 -18.16 -2.57
N GLU A 267 -7.69 -17.56 -3.71
CA GLU A 267 -7.28 -18.10 -5.01
C GLU A 267 -5.78 -17.95 -5.21
N GLU A 268 -5.22 -16.85 -4.71
CA GLU A 268 -3.81 -16.51 -4.88
C GLU A 268 -3.34 -15.63 -3.72
N ILE A 269 -2.10 -15.83 -3.30
CA ILE A 269 -1.44 -15.03 -2.28
C ILE A 269 -0.08 -14.57 -2.81
N ILE A 270 0.12 -13.26 -2.90
CA ILE A 270 1.36 -12.66 -3.37
C ILE A 270 2.00 -11.85 -2.25
N LEU A 271 3.30 -12.04 -2.02
CA LEU A 271 4.10 -11.13 -1.24
C LEU A 271 4.42 -9.90 -2.10
N SER A 272 3.81 -8.76 -1.77
CA SER A 272 3.96 -7.51 -2.51
C SER A 272 5.21 -6.75 -2.09
N GLU A 273 5.42 -6.61 -0.78
CA GLU A 273 6.53 -5.84 -0.22
C GLU A 273 7.11 -6.53 1.02
N TYR A 274 8.40 -6.35 1.20
CA TYR A 274 9.14 -6.85 2.36
C TYR A 274 10.20 -5.84 2.80
N ILE A 275 10.08 -5.38 4.04
CA ILE A 275 11.05 -4.47 4.66
C ILE A 275 11.34 -4.97 6.08
N GLU A 276 12.53 -5.52 6.29
CA GLU A 276 13.00 -6.08 7.57
C GLU A 276 12.10 -7.18 8.13
N ASN A 277 11.24 -6.85 9.10
CA ASN A 277 10.29 -7.77 9.73
C ASN A 277 8.84 -7.47 9.34
N ASN A 278 8.62 -6.51 8.43
CA ASN A 278 7.30 -6.15 7.91
C ASN A 278 7.09 -6.81 6.55
N PHE A 279 5.92 -7.41 6.36
CA PHE A 279 5.53 -8.13 5.16
C PHE A 279 4.15 -7.65 4.71
N LEU A 280 4.04 -7.24 3.45
CA LEU A 280 2.77 -6.88 2.82
C LEU A 280 2.36 -7.96 1.84
N PHE A 281 1.28 -8.68 2.15
CA PHE A 281 0.71 -9.69 1.27
C PHE A 281 -0.56 -9.18 0.61
N LYS A 282 -0.73 -9.50 -0.66
CA LYS A 282 -1.98 -9.32 -1.43
C LYS A 282 -2.67 -10.67 -1.58
N LEU A 283 -3.95 -10.72 -1.25
CA LEU A 283 -4.75 -11.93 -1.17
C LEU A 283 -5.90 -11.83 -2.17
N LYS A 284 -5.87 -12.62 -3.23
CA LYS A 284 -6.90 -12.61 -4.26
C LYS A 284 -8.13 -13.38 -3.78
N LYS A 285 -9.29 -12.71 -3.82
CA LYS A 285 -10.57 -13.35 -3.50
C LYS A 285 -10.88 -14.47 -4.49
N GLY A 286 -11.31 -15.61 -3.96
CA GLY A 286 -11.84 -16.75 -4.70
C GLY A 286 -13.22 -17.14 -4.18
N GLN A 287 -13.76 -18.23 -4.67
CA GLN A 287 -15.09 -18.72 -4.29
C GLN A 287 -15.21 -19.06 -2.79
N ASN A 288 -14.13 -19.48 -2.17
CA ASN A 288 -14.08 -19.88 -0.76
C ASN A 288 -13.77 -18.73 0.21
N THR A 289 -13.57 -17.50 -0.28
CA THR A 289 -13.17 -16.37 0.54
C THR A 289 -14.27 -16.02 1.53
N LYS A 290 -13.91 -16.02 2.82
CA LYS A 290 -14.78 -15.68 3.93
C LYS A 290 -14.81 -14.17 4.20
N SER A 291 -15.62 -13.75 5.17
CA SER A 291 -15.67 -12.36 5.59
C SER A 291 -14.38 -11.92 6.29
N ILE A 292 -14.10 -10.63 6.30
CA ILE A 292 -12.94 -10.06 6.99
C ILE A 292 -12.92 -10.40 8.48
N GLY A 293 -14.08 -10.45 9.13
CA GLY A 293 -14.21 -10.84 10.54
C GLY A 293 -13.77 -12.27 10.82
N PHE A 294 -14.02 -13.20 9.88
CA PHE A 294 -13.54 -14.57 9.97
C PHE A 294 -12.00 -14.59 9.97
N PHE A 295 -11.36 -13.80 9.10
CA PHE A 295 -9.90 -13.76 9.03
C PHE A 295 -9.27 -13.13 10.27
N PHE A 296 -9.90 -12.12 10.87
CA PHE A 296 -9.45 -11.60 12.16
C PHE A 296 -9.45 -12.71 13.25
N GLY A 297 -10.53 -13.48 13.35
CA GLY A 297 -10.59 -14.60 14.29
C GLY A 297 -9.56 -15.70 14.00
N LEU A 298 -9.34 -16.02 12.72
CA LEU A 298 -8.34 -17.00 12.29
C LEU A 298 -6.92 -16.53 12.66
N PHE A 299 -6.57 -15.31 12.29
CA PHE A 299 -5.23 -14.77 12.50
C PHE A 299 -4.92 -14.54 13.97
N GLU A 300 -5.89 -14.07 14.77
CA GLU A 300 -5.69 -13.92 16.22
C GLU A 300 -5.36 -15.25 16.91
N LYS A 301 -6.00 -16.36 16.47
CA LYS A 301 -5.71 -17.71 16.96
C LYS A 301 -4.26 -18.15 16.72
N TYR A 302 -3.66 -17.73 15.59
CA TYR A 302 -2.32 -18.17 15.20
C TYR A 302 -1.21 -17.13 15.41
N LYS A 303 -1.56 -15.91 15.79
CA LYS A 303 -0.66 -14.80 16.04
C LYS A 303 0.52 -15.16 16.93
N GLU A 304 0.25 -15.70 18.12
CA GLU A 304 1.30 -16.08 19.07
C GLU A 304 2.13 -17.29 18.57
N LYS A 305 1.51 -18.26 17.88
CA LYS A 305 2.20 -19.44 17.34
C LYS A 305 3.19 -19.11 16.23
N CYS A 306 2.96 -18.01 15.51
CA CYS A 306 3.81 -17.52 14.45
C CYS A 306 4.65 -16.31 14.83
N PHE A 307 4.71 -15.98 16.13
CA PHE A 307 5.50 -14.84 16.62
C PHE A 307 5.16 -13.51 15.92
N ILE A 308 3.90 -13.29 15.60
CA ILE A 308 3.44 -12.04 15.01
C ILE A 308 3.29 -10.98 16.13
N ALA A 309 3.91 -9.82 15.94
CA ALA A 309 3.77 -8.69 16.84
C ALA A 309 2.42 -8.01 16.61
N GLU A 310 2.17 -7.65 15.38
CA GLU A 310 0.95 -6.97 14.95
C GLU A 310 0.63 -7.35 13.51
N TYR A 311 -0.63 -7.26 13.14
CA TYR A 311 -1.08 -7.40 11.77
C TYR A 311 -2.29 -6.52 11.52
N SER A 312 -2.46 -6.11 10.28
CA SER A 312 -3.69 -5.49 9.78
C SER A 312 -4.19 -6.24 8.56
N ILE A 313 -5.50 -6.29 8.39
CA ILE A 313 -6.14 -6.82 7.19
C ILE A 313 -7.13 -5.78 6.68
N GLN A 314 -7.03 -5.42 5.43
CA GLN A 314 -7.88 -4.41 4.81
C GLN A 314 -8.24 -4.81 3.38
N PRO A 315 -9.43 -4.42 2.90
CA PRO A 315 -9.77 -4.60 1.49
C PRO A 315 -8.92 -3.67 0.62
N THR A 316 -8.68 -4.06 -0.62
CA THR A 316 -7.97 -3.23 -1.60
C THR A 316 -8.60 -1.85 -1.69
N SER A 317 -7.80 -0.79 -1.62
CA SER A 317 -8.24 0.59 -1.74
C SER A 317 -8.47 0.98 -3.21
N LEU A 318 -9.26 2.05 -3.45
CA LEU A 318 -9.40 2.61 -4.79
C LEU A 318 -8.08 3.20 -5.32
N GLU A 319 -7.26 3.74 -4.43
CA GLU A 319 -5.96 4.29 -4.78
C GLU A 319 -5.03 3.21 -5.37
N GLN A 320 -5.02 2.02 -4.77
CA GLN A 320 -4.25 0.90 -5.28
C GLN A 320 -4.74 0.42 -6.65
N ILE A 321 -6.06 0.42 -6.87
CA ILE A 321 -6.65 0.08 -8.16
C ILE A 321 -6.24 1.13 -9.21
N PHE A 322 -6.29 2.40 -8.86
CA PHE A 322 -5.87 3.49 -9.74
C PHE A 322 -4.38 3.38 -10.10
N ASN A 323 -3.52 3.20 -9.12
CA ASN A 323 -2.08 3.05 -9.33
C ASN A 323 -1.76 1.84 -10.22
N LYS A 324 -2.45 0.71 -10.01
CA LYS A 324 -2.33 -0.47 -10.88
C LYS A 324 -2.68 -0.14 -12.34
N PHE A 325 -3.79 0.54 -12.60
CA PHE A 325 -4.15 0.93 -13.96
C PHE A 325 -3.14 1.90 -14.59
N ALA A 326 -2.60 2.84 -13.80
CA ALA A 326 -1.58 3.76 -14.27
C ALA A 326 -0.28 3.03 -14.64
N GLU A 327 0.18 2.09 -13.83
CA GLU A 327 1.37 1.27 -14.06
C GLU A 327 1.22 0.36 -15.29
N GLU A 328 0.07 -0.32 -15.43
CA GLU A 328 -0.23 -1.16 -16.59
C GLU A 328 -0.15 -0.38 -17.90
N GLN A 329 -0.66 0.85 -17.92
CA GLN A 329 -0.60 1.69 -19.13
C GLN A 329 0.81 2.18 -19.44
N VAL A 330 1.60 2.57 -18.44
CA VAL A 330 3.01 2.95 -18.62
C VAL A 330 3.80 1.75 -19.18
N SER A 331 3.57 0.56 -18.67
CA SER A 331 4.23 -0.65 -19.17
C SER A 331 3.87 -0.98 -20.63
N VAL A 332 2.61 -0.77 -21.01
CA VAL A 332 2.13 -0.95 -22.40
C VAL A 332 2.73 0.10 -23.34
N GLN A 333 2.82 1.35 -22.91
CA GLN A 333 3.45 2.41 -23.70
C GLN A 333 4.94 2.16 -23.91
N ASN A 334 5.67 1.75 -22.88
CA ASN A 334 7.09 1.42 -22.97
C ASN A 334 7.34 0.23 -23.91
N LYS A 335 6.48 -0.80 -23.88
CA LYS A 335 6.53 -1.94 -24.82
C LYS A 335 6.21 -1.52 -26.27
N LYS A 336 5.28 -0.59 -26.49
CA LYS A 336 4.96 -0.05 -27.83
C LYS A 336 6.10 0.82 -28.38
N ILE A 337 6.81 1.55 -27.53
CA ILE A 337 7.98 2.35 -27.95
C ILE A 337 9.14 1.43 -28.37
N GLN A 338 9.34 0.30 -27.68
CA GLN A 338 10.40 -0.66 -27.99
C GLN A 338 10.07 -1.58 -29.18
N ASN A 339 8.78 -1.82 -29.48
CA ASN A 339 8.35 -2.67 -30.60
C ASN A 339 6.94 -2.27 -31.08
N PRO A 340 6.81 -1.44 -32.14
CA PRO A 340 5.52 -0.91 -32.58
C PRO A 340 4.51 -1.93 -33.11
N ASN A 341 4.93 -3.19 -33.35
CA ASN A 341 4.08 -4.24 -33.94
C ASN A 341 3.57 -5.29 -32.93
N ILE A 342 3.72 -5.08 -31.60
CA ILE A 342 3.22 -6.05 -30.61
C ILE A 342 1.78 -5.73 -30.21
N ASN A 343 0.86 -6.60 -30.61
CA ASN A 343 -0.47 -6.71 -29.99
C ASN A 343 -0.32 -7.35 -28.60
N VAL A 344 -0.23 -6.54 -27.56
CA VAL A 344 -0.12 -7.04 -26.18
C VAL A 344 -1.49 -7.45 -25.70
N LYS A 345 -1.73 -8.77 -25.56
CA LYS A 345 -2.85 -9.30 -24.79
C LYS A 345 -2.65 -8.98 -23.30
N ARG A 346 -3.72 -8.56 -22.62
CA ARG A 346 -3.75 -7.99 -21.25
C ARG A 346 -3.46 -8.98 -20.10
N ASN A 347 -3.00 -10.17 -20.34
CA ASN A 347 -2.86 -11.21 -19.31
C ASN A 347 -1.51 -11.90 -19.43
N ASP A 348 -0.45 -11.36 -18.85
CA ASP A 348 0.75 -12.14 -18.54
C ASP A 348 1.54 -11.45 -17.42
N ILE A 349 1.08 -11.61 -16.19
CA ILE A 349 1.93 -11.50 -15.00
C ILE A 349 1.96 -12.91 -14.41
N ILE A 350 3.00 -13.65 -14.77
CA ILE A 350 3.26 -14.99 -14.25
C ILE A 350 3.80 -14.82 -12.83
N VAL A 351 3.07 -15.36 -11.86
CA VAL A 351 3.52 -15.51 -10.47
C VAL A 351 4.08 -16.91 -10.32
N ASP A 352 5.29 -16.99 -9.76
CA ASP A 352 6.02 -18.23 -9.52
C ASP A 352 5.35 -19.02 -8.36
N GLU A 353 4.42 -19.93 -8.69
CA GLU A 353 3.73 -20.80 -7.72
C GLU A 353 4.70 -21.78 -7.00
N ASP A 354 5.83 -22.10 -7.60
CA ASP A 354 6.80 -23.03 -7.04
C ASP A 354 7.50 -22.51 -5.78
N LEU A 355 7.57 -21.19 -5.60
CA LEU A 355 8.21 -20.56 -4.47
C LEU A 355 7.49 -20.83 -3.15
N PHE A 356 6.17 -20.81 -3.17
CA PHE A 356 5.33 -20.95 -1.97
C PHE A 356 5.41 -22.38 -1.39
N GLN A 357 5.48 -23.37 -2.24
CA GLN A 357 5.54 -24.79 -1.86
C GLN A 357 6.93 -25.17 -1.33
N GLN A 358 8.01 -24.63 -1.88
CA GLN A 358 9.37 -25.00 -1.50
C GLN A 358 9.82 -24.47 -0.12
N ILE A 359 9.12 -23.47 0.45
CA ILE A 359 9.48 -22.87 1.74
C ILE A 359 8.69 -23.49 2.90
N LEU A 360 7.55 -24.13 2.64
CA LEU A 360 6.69 -24.77 3.66
C LEU A 360 7.21 -26.15 4.12
N TYR A 361 8.00 -26.83 3.34
CA TYR A 361 8.64 -28.11 3.65
C TYR A 361 10.15 -27.92 3.88
#